data_8a0ed662cff8a5781a83506da24e05a9
#
_entry.id   8a0ed662cff8a5781a83506da24e05a9
#
_cell.length_a   1.000
_cell.length_b   1.000
_cell.length_c   1.000
_cell.angle_alpha   90.00
_cell.angle_beta   90.00
_cell.angle_gamma   90.00
#
_symmetry.space_group_name_H-M   'P 1'
#
loop_
_entity.id
_entity.type
_entity.pdbx_description
1 polymer ?
#
loop_
_entity_poly.entity_id
_entity_poly.type
_entity_poly.pdbx_seq_one_letter_code
_entity_poly.pdbx_strand_id
1 'polypeptide(L)'
;MEVINIMKKIDKDGLLLCELQAKTFEMSIDATEVSSEIFIRRFMNSQISKSIDSCEILQTNMQAKDILERIEEQYGKSNYGSKRYTKNELYWIGYIYRYFSYTYEKSSVQIYKIVKPKELRALFLPYHTLDPSQAIE
;
A
#
# COMPACT_ATOMS: atom_id res chain seq x y z
N MET A 1 0.38 -26.70 14.64
CA MET A 1 0.75 -26.00 14.47
C MET A 1 0.69 -25.21 14.05
N GLU A 2 0.99 -24.76 14.12
CA GLU A 2 1.07 -23.88 13.83
C GLU A 2 1.52 -23.32 12.95
N VAL A 3 1.18 -23.07 12.35
CA VAL A 3 1.55 -22.40 11.66
C VAL A 3 1.61 -21.53 11.53
N ILE A 4 2.09 -21.23 11.29
CA ILE A 4 2.42 -20.40 11.30
C ILE A 4 2.73 -19.41 10.35
N ASN A 5 2.31 -18.28 10.55
CA ASN A 5 2.66 -17.12 9.80
C ASN A 5 3.97 -16.60 10.32
N ILE A 6 5.02 -17.21 9.82
CA ILE A 6 6.33 -16.75 10.19
C ILE A 6 6.62 -15.53 9.33
N MET A 7 6.81 -14.40 9.96
CA MET A 7 7.17 -13.17 9.30
C MET A 7 8.63 -13.23 8.85
N LYS A 8 8.87 -13.07 7.57
CA LYS A 8 10.24 -13.04 7.10
C LYS A 8 10.86 -11.67 7.36
N LYS A 9 12.17 -11.65 7.46
CA LYS A 9 12.90 -10.42 7.70
C LYS A 9 12.84 -9.52 6.48
N ILE A 10 12.60 -8.22 6.70
CA ILE A 10 12.60 -7.27 5.59
C ILE A 10 14.02 -7.09 5.06
N ASP A 11 14.17 -7.05 3.76
CA ASP A 11 15.45 -6.85 3.12
C ASP A 11 15.44 -5.58 2.27
N LYS A 12 16.51 -5.34 1.54
CA LYS A 12 16.65 -4.13 0.74
C LYS A 12 15.54 -3.99 -0.30
N ASP A 13 15.22 -5.08 -1.00
CA ASP A 13 14.15 -5.05 -1.99
C ASP A 13 12.81 -4.73 -1.35
N GLY A 14 12.54 -5.34 -0.19
CA GLY A 14 11.30 -5.08 0.53
C GLY A 14 11.18 -3.62 0.93
N LEU A 15 12.28 -3.02 1.40
CA LEU A 15 12.28 -1.61 1.77
C LEU A 15 12.02 -0.71 0.56
N LEU A 16 12.62 -1.03 -0.58
CA LEU A 16 12.39 -0.28 -1.81
C LEU A 16 10.91 -0.33 -2.22
N LEU A 17 10.31 -1.51 -2.13
CA LEU A 17 8.89 -1.67 -2.46
C LEU A 17 8.00 -0.91 -1.49
N CYS A 18 8.33 -0.92 -0.20
CA CYS A 18 7.57 -0.17 0.79
C CYS A 18 7.61 1.32 0.51
N GLU A 19 8.79 1.85 0.18
CA GLU A 19 8.93 3.27 -0.12
C GLU A 19 8.18 3.65 -1.39
N LEU A 20 8.27 2.80 -2.41
CA LEU A 20 7.58 3.05 -3.68
C LEU A 20 6.06 3.09 -3.47
N GLN A 21 5.52 2.13 -2.73
CA GLN A 21 4.09 2.08 -2.47
C GLN A 21 3.64 3.24 -1.57
N ALA A 22 4.44 3.56 -0.55
CA ALA A 22 4.14 4.68 0.34
C ALA A 22 4.07 5.98 -0.44
N LYS A 23 5.03 6.21 -1.33
CA LYS A 23 5.05 7.42 -2.13
C LYS A 23 3.87 7.47 -3.09
N THR A 24 3.50 6.33 -3.67
CA THR A 24 2.34 6.26 -4.55
C THR A 24 1.06 6.66 -3.81
N PHE A 25 0.87 6.13 -2.60
CA PHE A 25 -0.29 6.48 -1.79
C PHE A 25 -0.30 7.97 -1.45
N GLU A 26 0.86 8.50 -1.04
CA GLU A 26 0.97 9.91 -0.70
C GLU A 26 0.60 10.80 -1.90
N MET A 27 1.12 10.47 -3.07
CA MET A 27 0.89 11.26 -4.28
C MET A 27 -0.53 11.18 -4.80
N SER A 28 -1.30 10.18 -4.36
CA SER A 28 -2.68 10.01 -4.82
C SER A 28 -3.54 11.22 -4.46
N ILE A 29 -3.18 11.96 -3.42
CA ILE A 29 -3.94 13.16 -3.01
C ILE A 29 -3.98 14.19 -4.13
N ASP A 30 -2.86 14.39 -4.80
CA ASP A 30 -2.77 15.39 -5.87
C ASP A 30 -3.12 14.80 -7.23
N ALA A 31 -2.98 13.49 -7.41
CA ALA A 31 -3.14 12.85 -8.71
C ALA A 31 -4.57 12.39 -8.98
N THR A 32 -5.39 12.19 -7.97
CA THR A 32 -6.77 11.73 -8.16
C THR A 32 -7.72 12.53 -7.28
N GLU A 33 -9.03 12.47 -7.64
CA GLU A 33 -10.08 13.15 -6.88
C GLU A 33 -10.97 12.18 -6.10
N VAL A 34 -10.70 10.87 -6.21
CA VAL A 34 -11.50 9.90 -5.47
C VAL A 34 -11.16 9.95 -3.99
N SER A 35 -12.06 9.42 -3.16
CA SER A 35 -11.76 9.30 -1.73
C SER A 35 -10.55 8.37 -1.55
N SER A 36 -9.83 8.58 -0.45
CA SER A 36 -8.64 7.78 -0.18
C SER A 36 -8.97 6.30 -0.03
N GLU A 37 -10.10 5.98 0.60
CA GLU A 37 -10.49 4.57 0.76
C GLU A 37 -10.76 3.90 -0.59
N ILE A 38 -11.38 4.63 -1.53
CA ILE A 38 -11.62 4.10 -2.86
C ILE A 38 -10.30 3.91 -3.60
N PHE A 39 -9.39 4.89 -3.50
CA PHE A 39 -8.07 4.75 -4.13
C PHE A 39 -7.36 3.50 -3.62
N ILE A 40 -7.34 3.31 -2.30
CA ILE A 40 -6.64 2.18 -1.70
C ILE A 40 -7.25 0.86 -2.17
N ARG A 41 -8.59 0.79 -2.20
CA ARG A 41 -9.27 -0.41 -2.69
C ARG A 41 -8.85 -0.72 -4.14
N ARG A 42 -8.86 0.30 -4.99
CA ARG A 42 -8.46 0.14 -6.39
C ARG A 42 -7.01 -0.32 -6.51
N PHE A 43 -6.12 0.33 -5.76
CA PHE A 43 -4.70 -0.01 -5.79
C PHE A 43 -4.47 -1.45 -5.37
N MET A 44 -5.01 -1.85 -4.22
CA MET A 44 -4.75 -3.18 -3.67
C MET A 44 -5.32 -4.30 -4.52
N ASN A 45 -6.30 -4.00 -5.36
CA ASN A 45 -6.90 -4.98 -6.26
C ASN A 45 -6.45 -4.82 -7.71
N SER A 46 -5.49 -3.94 -7.98
CA SER A 46 -5.11 -3.58 -9.35
C SER A 46 -4.12 -4.59 -9.95
N GLN A 47 -4.01 -4.52 -11.28
CA GLN A 47 -3.00 -5.32 -11.98
C GLN A 47 -1.59 -4.91 -11.60
N ILE A 48 -1.37 -3.59 -11.43
CA ILE A 48 -0.02 -3.12 -11.10
C ILE A 48 0.42 -3.59 -9.71
N SER A 49 -0.51 -3.74 -8.77
CA SER A 49 -0.14 -4.23 -7.45
C SER A 49 0.39 -5.67 -7.50
N LYS A 50 -0.02 -6.44 -8.50
CA LYS A 50 0.49 -7.80 -8.68
C LYS A 50 1.97 -7.79 -9.08
N SER A 51 2.38 -6.81 -9.88
CA SER A 51 3.80 -6.64 -10.22
C SER A 51 4.63 -6.27 -9.00
N ILE A 52 4.02 -5.55 -8.08
CA ILE A 52 4.70 -5.21 -6.83
C ILE A 52 4.78 -6.46 -5.95
N ASP A 53 3.68 -7.22 -5.87
CA ASP A 53 3.65 -8.46 -5.08
C ASP A 53 4.74 -9.44 -5.53
N SER A 54 4.98 -9.53 -6.83
CA SER A 54 5.95 -10.47 -7.40
C SER A 54 7.36 -9.90 -7.45
N CYS A 55 7.55 -8.64 -7.07
CA CYS A 55 8.81 -7.91 -7.15
C CYS A 55 9.27 -7.60 -8.58
N GLU A 56 8.48 -7.95 -9.58
CA GLU A 56 8.83 -7.69 -10.98
C GLU A 56 9.04 -6.21 -11.26
N ILE A 57 8.29 -5.36 -10.55
CA ILE A 57 8.37 -3.92 -10.75
C ILE A 57 9.78 -3.38 -10.51
N LEU A 58 10.58 -4.07 -9.67
CA LEU A 58 11.94 -3.65 -9.38
C LEU A 58 12.87 -3.77 -10.59
N GLN A 59 12.46 -4.53 -11.60
CA GLN A 59 13.23 -4.68 -12.83
C GLN A 59 12.84 -3.63 -13.86
N THR A 60 11.99 -2.70 -13.49
CA THR A 60 11.54 -1.62 -14.37
C THR A 60 12.02 -0.29 -13.81
N ASN A 61 11.79 0.78 -14.58
CA ASN A 61 12.07 2.13 -14.11
C ASN A 61 10.81 2.82 -13.62
N MET A 62 9.76 2.07 -13.29
CA MET A 62 8.49 2.65 -12.87
C MET A 62 8.61 3.34 -11.52
N GLN A 63 8.08 4.54 -11.46
CA GLN A 63 8.03 5.34 -10.26
C GLN A 63 6.56 5.53 -9.83
N ALA A 64 6.36 6.22 -8.72
CA ALA A 64 5.02 6.42 -8.17
C ALA A 64 4.04 6.99 -9.20
N LYS A 65 4.48 7.98 -9.98
CA LYS A 65 3.60 8.60 -11.00
C LYS A 65 3.17 7.60 -12.05
N ASP A 66 4.06 6.68 -12.41
CA ASP A 66 3.76 5.67 -13.42
C ASP A 66 2.73 4.67 -12.89
N ILE A 67 2.85 4.32 -11.62
CA ILE A 67 1.89 3.44 -10.96
C ILE A 67 0.52 4.09 -10.94
N LEU A 68 0.46 5.39 -10.60
CA LEU A 68 -0.80 6.12 -10.58
C LEU A 68 -1.47 6.14 -11.95
N GLU A 69 -0.67 6.27 -13.01
CA GLU A 69 -1.19 6.22 -14.37
C GLU A 69 -1.79 4.85 -14.69
N ARG A 70 -1.14 3.79 -14.23
CA ARG A 70 -1.67 2.44 -14.43
C ARG A 70 -3.00 2.23 -13.71
N ILE A 71 -3.12 2.79 -12.51
CA ILE A 71 -4.38 2.72 -11.77
C ILE A 71 -5.48 3.45 -12.53
N GLU A 72 -5.18 4.64 -13.07
CA GLU A 72 -6.14 5.40 -13.84
C GLU A 72 -6.52 4.69 -15.13
N GLU A 73 -5.56 4.05 -15.79
CA GLU A 73 -5.85 3.27 -17.00
C GLU A 73 -6.80 2.13 -16.72
N GLN A 74 -6.62 1.47 -15.58
CA GLN A 74 -7.45 0.31 -15.23
C GLN A 74 -8.86 0.69 -14.81
N TYR A 75 -8.99 1.75 -14.00
CA TYR A 75 -10.27 2.08 -13.36
C TYR A 75 -10.94 3.33 -13.94
N GLY A 76 -10.20 4.13 -14.70
CA GLY A 76 -10.70 5.39 -15.23
C GLY A 76 -10.70 6.49 -14.20
N LYS A 77 -10.90 7.72 -14.67
CA LYS A 77 -11.00 8.87 -13.79
C LYS A 77 -12.35 8.89 -13.11
N SER A 78 -12.38 9.29 -11.86
CA SER A 78 -13.63 9.46 -11.14
C SER A 78 -13.41 10.38 -9.94
N ASN A 79 -14.50 10.84 -9.36
CA ASN A 79 -14.46 11.68 -8.17
C ASN A 79 -15.36 11.12 -7.08
N TYR A 80 -15.51 9.80 -7.04
CA TYR A 80 -16.36 9.15 -6.06
C TYR A 80 -15.85 9.36 -4.64
N GLY A 81 -16.80 9.65 -3.74
CA GLY A 81 -16.50 9.86 -2.35
C GLY A 81 -15.87 11.22 -2.11
N SER A 82 -15.81 11.62 -0.86
CA SER A 82 -15.27 12.93 -0.51
C SER A 82 -14.23 12.86 0.59
N LYS A 83 -14.15 11.73 1.28
CA LYS A 83 -13.24 11.63 2.42
C LYS A 83 -11.81 11.42 1.97
N ARG A 84 -10.95 12.34 2.37
CA ARG A 84 -9.55 12.32 1.97
C ARG A 84 -8.68 12.20 3.22
N TYR A 85 -7.78 11.23 3.21
CA TYR A 85 -6.80 11.08 4.27
C TYR A 85 -5.68 12.09 4.05
N THR A 86 -4.90 12.36 5.09
CA THR A 86 -3.75 13.26 4.93
C THR A 86 -2.63 12.55 4.19
N LYS A 87 -1.70 13.34 3.65
CA LYS A 87 -0.54 12.79 2.96
C LYS A 87 0.29 11.90 3.88
N ASN A 88 0.48 12.33 5.12
CA ASN A 88 1.25 11.55 6.09
C ASN A 88 0.57 10.21 6.41
N GLU A 89 -0.75 10.25 6.59
CA GLU A 89 -1.51 9.01 6.81
C GLU A 89 -1.37 8.06 5.63
N LEU A 90 -1.49 8.59 4.42
CA LEU A 90 -1.41 7.75 3.23
C LEU A 90 -0.02 7.17 3.02
N TYR A 91 1.02 7.96 3.27
CA TYR A 91 2.38 7.44 3.18
C TYR A 91 2.55 6.25 4.13
N TRP A 92 2.16 6.44 5.38
CA TRP A 92 2.30 5.39 6.39
C TRP A 92 1.46 4.15 6.03
N ILE A 93 0.21 4.36 5.62
CA ILE A 93 -0.68 3.26 5.27
C ILE A 93 -0.11 2.45 4.09
N GLY A 94 0.39 3.14 3.08
CA GLY A 94 1.00 2.47 1.93
C GLY A 94 2.22 1.66 2.33
N TYR A 95 3.05 2.24 3.18
CA TYR A 95 4.25 1.58 3.69
C TYR A 95 3.88 0.32 4.48
N ILE A 96 2.95 0.44 5.41
CA ILE A 96 2.56 -0.67 6.28
C ILE A 96 1.91 -1.80 5.49
N TYR A 97 1.04 -1.49 4.54
CA TYR A 97 0.43 -2.52 3.70
C TYR A 97 1.49 -3.34 2.97
N ARG A 98 2.47 -2.66 2.38
CA ARG A 98 3.52 -3.38 1.64
C ARG A 98 4.44 -4.13 2.59
N TYR A 99 4.79 -3.52 3.72
CA TYR A 99 5.61 -4.17 4.72
C TYR A 99 4.96 -5.49 5.17
N PHE A 100 3.67 -5.43 5.48
CA PHE A 100 2.90 -6.60 5.91
C PHE A 100 2.86 -7.64 4.78
N SER A 101 2.52 -7.21 3.57
CA SER A 101 2.46 -8.08 2.40
C SER A 101 3.79 -8.80 2.16
N TYR A 102 4.86 -8.03 2.20
CA TYR A 102 6.20 -8.57 1.90
C TYR A 102 6.66 -9.54 2.97
N THR A 103 6.55 -9.14 4.23
CA THR A 103 7.10 -9.95 5.32
C THR A 103 6.30 -11.20 5.61
N TYR A 104 4.99 -11.19 5.36
CA TYR A 104 4.16 -12.37 5.53
C TYR A 104 3.93 -13.13 4.22
N GLU A 105 4.51 -12.66 3.13
CA GLU A 105 4.45 -13.29 1.81
C GLU A 105 3.00 -13.48 1.35
N LYS A 106 2.22 -12.43 1.50
CA LYS A 106 0.82 -12.41 1.07
C LYS A 106 0.64 -11.34 0.01
N SER A 107 -0.32 -11.56 -0.89
CA SER A 107 -0.60 -10.60 -1.95
C SER A 107 -1.29 -9.36 -1.42
N SER A 108 -1.27 -8.30 -2.22
CA SER A 108 -1.97 -7.06 -1.87
C SER A 108 -3.45 -7.34 -1.60
N VAL A 109 -4.09 -8.14 -2.45
CA VAL A 109 -5.50 -8.49 -2.28
C VAL A 109 -5.75 -9.20 -0.95
N GLN A 110 -4.88 -10.15 -0.60
CA GLN A 110 -5.02 -10.89 0.65
C GLN A 110 -4.89 -9.96 1.86
N ILE A 111 -3.90 -9.09 1.84
CA ILE A 111 -3.68 -8.16 2.95
C ILE A 111 -4.85 -7.18 3.07
N TYR A 112 -5.36 -6.69 1.94
CA TYR A 112 -6.50 -5.78 1.96
C TYR A 112 -7.73 -6.43 2.60
N LYS A 113 -7.92 -7.73 2.38
CA LYS A 113 -9.04 -8.45 3.01
C LYS A 113 -8.84 -8.64 4.50
N ILE A 114 -7.59 -8.73 4.95
CA ILE A 114 -7.29 -8.93 6.37
C ILE A 114 -7.47 -7.64 7.16
N VAL A 115 -6.96 -6.51 6.62
CA VAL A 115 -7.04 -5.23 7.32
C VAL A 115 -7.43 -4.14 6.35
N LYS A 116 -8.51 -3.41 6.67
CA LYS A 116 -9.04 -2.35 5.82
C LYS A 116 -8.35 -1.02 6.11
N PRO A 117 -8.39 -0.08 5.14
CA PRO A 117 -7.73 1.22 5.32
C PRO A 117 -8.17 1.96 6.56
N LYS A 118 -9.45 1.87 6.89
CA LYS A 118 -10.00 2.55 8.07
C LYS A 118 -9.34 2.07 9.35
N GLU A 119 -9.06 0.77 9.43
CA GLU A 119 -8.40 0.19 10.59
C GLU A 119 -6.96 0.68 10.70
N LEU A 120 -6.25 0.73 9.57
CA LEU A 120 -4.88 1.24 9.57
C LEU A 120 -4.84 2.73 9.91
N ARG A 121 -5.78 3.49 9.38
CA ARG A 121 -5.83 4.91 9.70
C ARG A 121 -5.98 5.15 11.20
N ALA A 122 -6.79 4.32 11.86
CA ALA A 122 -6.98 4.42 13.30
C ALA A 122 -5.70 4.16 14.08
N LEU A 123 -4.78 3.38 13.51
CA LEU A 123 -3.52 3.07 14.16
C LEU A 123 -2.42 4.09 13.85
N PHE A 124 -2.65 5.03 12.95
CA PHE A 124 -1.61 5.95 12.51
C PHE A 124 -1.01 6.75 13.68
N LEU A 125 -1.87 7.41 14.47
CA LEU A 125 -1.36 8.26 15.55
C LEU A 125 -0.49 7.51 16.56
N PRO A 126 -0.93 6.35 17.09
CA PRO A 126 -0.11 5.66 18.08
C PRO A 126 1.10 4.93 17.52
N TYR A 127 1.13 4.61 16.22
CA TYR A 127 2.15 3.69 15.72
C TYR A 127 3.05 4.23 14.63
N HIS A 128 2.74 5.40 14.02
CA HIS A 128 3.52 5.82 12.84
C HIS A 128 4.98 6.16 13.14
N THR A 129 5.33 6.37 14.40
CA THR A 129 6.72 6.64 14.79
C THR A 129 7.47 5.37 15.20
N LEU A 130 6.79 4.24 15.21
CA LEU A 130 7.38 2.98 15.61
C LEU A 130 7.87 2.20 14.41
N ASP A 131 8.69 1.20 14.65
CA ASP A 131 9.11 0.27 13.62
C ASP A 131 7.86 -0.43 13.06
N PRO A 132 7.76 -0.57 11.73
CA PRO A 132 6.57 -1.21 11.13
C PRO A 132 6.25 -2.58 11.71
N SER A 133 7.24 -3.37 12.08
CA SER A 133 6.98 -4.69 12.65
C SER A 133 6.20 -4.61 13.95
N GLN A 134 6.35 -3.53 14.70
CA GLN A 134 5.62 -3.34 15.95
C GLN A 134 4.16 -2.98 15.70
N ALA A 135 3.87 -2.31 14.60
CA ALA A 135 2.51 -1.91 14.28
C ALA A 135 1.63 -3.09 13.89
N ILE A 136 2.21 -4.14 13.31
CA ILE A 136 1.45 -5.28 12.81
C ILE A 136 1.47 -6.49 13.74
N GLU A 137 2.08 -6.38 14.90
CA GLU A 137 2.07 -7.45 15.90
C GLU A 137 0.79 -7.47 16.72
#